data_099c188825d10441aa2df4991de43720
#
_entry.id   099c188825d10441aa2df4991de43720
#
_cell.length_a   1.000
_cell.length_b   1.000
_cell.length_c   1.000
_cell.angle_alpha   90.00
_cell.angle_beta   90.00
_cell.angle_gamma   90.00
#
_symmetry.space_group_name_H-M   'P 1'
#
loop_
_entity.id
_entity.type
_entity.pdbx_description
1 polymer ?
#
loop_
_entity_poly.entity_id
_entity_poly.type
_entity_poly.pdbx_seq_one_letter_code
_entity_poly.pdbx_strand_id
1 'polypeptide(L)'
;GIISHCQSFTSEHVELISAYEILESQKSENSRSNYEQYIHLCREYGIDEEQIQKFMDYQTLTDFVISNTDEHLVNFGVLRNADTMKLIGPAPIYDSGNSMFYNEDRLIPYSRVELLTRPITSFYKTEDKMLGKIHDRSVVKEELLPSPEEIKILYTKAGIPEQKAEFISENYKLKLDMMHEFQHGKSISLYHEKEMERKMQYHKPITKQKFLKDL
;
A
#
# COMPACT_ATOMS: atom_id res chain seq x y z
N GLY A 1 -11.69 -0.82 -26.02
CA GLY A 1 -10.99 -0.44 -24.78
C GLY A 1 -11.55 -1.22 -23.60
N ILE A 2 -10.75 -1.43 -22.59
CA ILE A 2 -11.20 -2.02 -21.32
C ILE A 2 -11.92 -0.92 -20.55
N ILE A 3 -13.14 -1.20 -20.08
CA ILE A 3 -13.95 -0.27 -19.30
C ILE A 3 -14.09 -0.88 -17.92
N SER A 4 -13.75 -0.10 -16.89
CA SER A 4 -14.06 -0.43 -15.50
C SER A 4 -15.47 0.09 -15.18
N HIS A 5 -16.30 -0.76 -14.60
CA HIS A 5 -17.62 -0.40 -14.11
C HIS A 5 -17.71 -0.74 -12.62
N CYS A 6 -17.98 0.26 -11.80
CA CYS A 6 -18.22 0.07 -10.37
C CYS A 6 -19.52 0.80 -9.96
N GLN A 7 -20.16 0.29 -8.90
CA GLN A 7 -21.30 0.97 -8.30
C GLN A 7 -20.83 2.24 -7.59
N SER A 8 -21.55 3.35 -7.77
CA SER A 8 -21.30 4.56 -6.98
C SER A 8 -21.58 4.30 -5.51
N PHE A 9 -20.69 4.74 -4.64
CA PHE A 9 -20.88 4.72 -3.18
C PHE A 9 -21.39 6.07 -2.64
N THR A 10 -21.61 7.05 -3.53
CA THR A 10 -22.25 8.35 -3.23
C THR A 10 -23.63 8.44 -3.88
N SER A 11 -24.50 9.26 -3.32
CA SER A 11 -25.85 9.54 -3.81
C SER A 11 -26.27 10.96 -3.41
N GLU A 12 -27.51 11.35 -3.68
CA GLU A 12 -28.08 12.63 -3.19
C GLU A 12 -28.12 12.75 -1.66
N HIS A 13 -28.10 11.58 -0.93
CA HIS A 13 -28.14 11.53 0.53
C HIS A 13 -26.80 11.10 1.16
N VAL A 14 -25.82 10.71 0.35
CA VAL A 14 -24.52 10.23 0.85
C VAL A 14 -23.40 10.89 0.05
N GLU A 15 -22.56 11.62 0.74
CA GLU A 15 -21.41 12.31 0.18
C GLU A 15 -20.09 11.77 0.72
N LEU A 16 -19.03 11.92 -0.05
CA LEU A 16 -17.67 11.62 0.35
C LEU A 16 -17.05 12.87 0.97
N ILE A 17 -16.45 12.71 2.14
CA ILE A 17 -15.60 13.70 2.78
C ILE A 17 -14.19 13.12 2.80
N SER A 18 -13.27 13.75 2.09
CA SER A 18 -11.88 13.28 2.00
C SER A 18 -11.15 13.40 3.34
N ALA A 19 -10.09 12.60 3.52
CA ALA A 19 -9.23 12.72 4.69
C ALA A 19 -8.60 14.13 4.79
N TYR A 20 -8.33 14.77 3.66
CA TYR A 20 -7.87 16.15 3.62
C TYR A 20 -8.90 17.10 4.25
N GLU A 21 -10.17 17.04 3.86
CA GLU A 21 -11.24 17.88 4.41
C GLU A 21 -11.47 17.63 5.90
N ILE A 22 -11.38 16.37 6.34
CA ILE A 22 -11.44 16.04 7.77
C ILE A 22 -10.31 16.73 8.55
N LEU A 23 -9.08 16.66 8.05
CA LEU A 23 -7.93 17.29 8.71
C LEU A 23 -8.00 18.82 8.71
N GLU A 24 -8.49 19.42 7.63
CA GLU A 24 -8.67 20.88 7.53
C GLU A 24 -9.83 21.41 8.38
N SER A 25 -10.75 20.53 8.82
CA SER A 25 -11.91 20.95 9.63
C SER A 25 -11.55 21.48 11.01
N GLN A 26 -10.38 21.09 11.55
CA GLN A 26 -9.88 21.57 12.82
C GLN A 26 -8.36 21.74 12.77
N LYS A 27 -7.87 22.76 13.47
CA LYS A 27 -6.44 22.98 13.62
C LYS A 27 -5.79 21.79 14.34
N SER A 28 -4.76 21.22 13.73
CA SER A 28 -4.01 20.10 14.30
C SER A 28 -3.35 20.50 15.62
N GLU A 29 -3.41 19.61 16.61
CA GLU A 29 -2.60 19.74 17.82
C GLU A 29 -1.15 19.38 17.51
N ASN A 30 -0.18 20.17 18.01
CA ASN A 30 1.25 19.96 17.76
C ASN A 30 1.80 18.61 18.25
N SER A 31 1.04 17.88 19.08
CA SER A 31 1.44 16.60 19.68
C SER A 31 1.05 15.38 18.83
N ARG A 32 0.19 15.53 17.83
CA ARG A 32 -0.33 14.41 17.00
C ARG A 32 0.23 14.47 15.59
N SER A 33 0.54 13.30 15.02
CA SER A 33 0.74 13.17 13.59
C SER A 33 -0.58 13.33 12.82
N ASN A 34 -0.53 13.66 11.52
CA ASN A 34 -1.73 13.76 10.70
C ASN A 34 -2.55 12.45 10.69
N TYR A 35 -1.90 11.29 10.76
CA TYR A 35 -2.57 10.00 10.87
C TYR A 35 -3.39 9.89 12.15
N GLU A 36 -2.78 10.19 13.30
CA GLU A 36 -3.44 10.16 14.62
C GLU A 36 -4.52 11.23 14.73
N GLN A 37 -4.30 12.40 14.13
CA GLN A 37 -5.30 13.46 14.06
C GLN A 37 -6.51 13.04 13.22
N TYR A 38 -6.30 12.38 12.09
CA TYR A 38 -7.40 11.86 11.26
C TYR A 38 -8.28 10.87 12.01
N ILE A 39 -7.68 9.86 12.65
CA ILE A 39 -8.40 8.88 13.49
C ILE A 39 -9.18 9.60 14.60
N HIS A 40 -8.52 10.53 15.30
CA HIS A 40 -9.15 11.31 16.37
C HIS A 40 -10.36 12.09 15.89
N LEU A 41 -10.25 12.82 14.78
CA LEU A 41 -11.35 13.62 14.24
C LEU A 41 -12.51 12.75 13.75
N CYS A 42 -12.22 11.63 13.08
CA CYS A 42 -13.27 10.68 12.68
C CYS A 42 -14.08 10.21 13.90
N ARG A 43 -13.39 9.90 15.02
CA ARG A 43 -14.04 9.55 16.29
C ARG A 43 -14.87 10.71 16.87
N GLU A 44 -14.31 11.91 16.93
CA GLU A 44 -15.03 13.10 17.43
C GLU A 44 -16.29 13.39 16.59
N TYR A 45 -16.27 13.09 15.31
CA TYR A 45 -17.43 13.23 14.42
C TYR A 45 -18.36 12.00 14.41
N GLY A 46 -18.13 11.03 15.30
CA GLY A 46 -19.08 9.97 15.61
C GLY A 46 -18.83 8.62 14.92
N ILE A 47 -17.70 8.44 14.23
CA ILE A 47 -17.29 7.11 13.75
C ILE A 47 -16.65 6.35 14.92
N ASP A 48 -16.97 5.06 15.05
CA ASP A 48 -16.33 4.19 16.04
C ASP A 48 -14.82 4.09 15.76
N GLU A 49 -14.00 4.23 16.82
CA GLU A 49 -12.53 4.26 16.70
C GLU A 49 -11.98 2.92 16.20
N GLU A 50 -12.55 1.80 16.64
CA GLU A 50 -12.14 0.47 16.17
C GLU A 50 -12.48 0.29 14.69
N GLN A 51 -13.63 0.78 14.25
CA GLN A 51 -14.06 0.72 12.86
C GLN A 51 -13.11 1.50 11.94
N ILE A 52 -12.78 2.75 12.29
CA ILE A 52 -11.88 3.56 11.45
C ILE A 52 -10.45 3.02 11.47
N GLN A 53 -9.95 2.56 12.63
CA GLN A 53 -8.62 1.96 12.72
C GLN A 53 -8.53 0.69 11.89
N LYS A 54 -9.50 -0.21 12.00
CA LYS A 54 -9.54 -1.45 11.22
C LYS A 54 -9.59 -1.18 9.71
N PHE A 55 -10.33 -0.16 9.29
CA PHE A 55 -10.36 0.24 7.89
C PHE A 55 -9.00 0.77 7.43
N MET A 56 -8.33 1.62 8.22
CA MET A 56 -7.01 2.14 7.89
C MET A 56 -5.95 1.03 7.85
N ASP A 57 -6.05 0.02 8.73
CA ASP A 57 -5.20 -1.16 8.68
C ASP A 57 -5.40 -1.93 7.36
N TYR A 58 -6.67 -2.16 7.00
CA TYR A 58 -7.04 -2.84 5.76
C TYR A 58 -6.57 -2.09 4.50
N GLN A 59 -6.83 -0.79 4.43
CA GLN A 59 -6.40 0.06 3.31
C GLN A 59 -4.87 0.06 3.20
N THR A 60 -4.16 0.35 4.30
CA THR A 60 -2.69 0.40 4.32
C THR A 60 -2.07 -0.93 3.86
N LEU A 61 -2.60 -2.06 4.31
CA LEU A 61 -2.04 -3.36 3.93
C LEU A 61 -2.40 -3.73 2.49
N THR A 62 -3.59 -3.34 2.02
CA THR A 62 -3.99 -3.49 0.62
C THR A 62 -3.08 -2.67 -0.30
N ASP A 63 -2.89 -1.38 -0.01
CA ASP A 63 -2.01 -0.49 -0.79
C ASP A 63 -0.57 -1.00 -0.83
N PHE A 64 -0.09 -1.52 0.30
CA PHE A 64 1.22 -2.16 0.35
C PHE A 64 1.32 -3.34 -0.63
N VAL A 65 0.35 -4.24 -0.65
CA VAL A 65 0.35 -5.44 -1.51
C VAL A 65 0.29 -5.06 -2.98
N ILE A 66 -0.61 -4.15 -3.35
CA ILE A 66 -0.74 -3.70 -4.74
C ILE A 66 0.27 -2.63 -5.13
N SER A 67 1.14 -2.21 -4.22
CA SER A 67 2.12 -1.13 -4.43
C SER A 67 1.48 0.16 -4.93
N ASN A 68 0.36 0.56 -4.33
CA ASN A 68 -0.23 1.86 -4.58
C ASN A 68 0.69 2.97 -4.06
N THR A 69 1.11 3.86 -4.93
CA THR A 69 2.05 4.95 -4.57
C THR A 69 1.36 6.30 -4.44
N ASP A 70 0.05 6.36 -4.71
CA ASP A 70 -0.69 7.62 -4.82
C ASP A 70 -1.94 7.66 -3.92
N GLU A 71 -1.78 7.22 -2.68
CA GLU A 71 -2.82 7.28 -1.66
C GLU A 71 -2.78 8.63 -0.92
N HIS A 72 -2.88 9.72 -1.68
CA HIS A 72 -2.93 11.05 -1.08
C HIS A 72 -4.28 11.33 -0.39
N LEU A 73 -4.30 12.28 0.54
CA LEU A 73 -5.41 12.53 1.47
C LEU A 73 -6.77 12.86 0.82
N VAL A 74 -6.84 13.00 -0.49
CA VAL A 74 -8.11 13.15 -1.23
C VAL A 74 -8.55 11.85 -1.91
N ASN A 75 -7.71 10.79 -1.92
CA ASN A 75 -8.01 9.49 -2.51
C ASN A 75 -8.61 8.49 -1.51
N PHE A 76 -8.86 8.91 -0.29
CA PHE A 76 -9.62 8.16 0.70
C PHE A 76 -10.35 9.11 1.67
N GLY A 77 -11.28 8.59 2.43
CA GLY A 77 -12.05 9.40 3.37
C GLY A 77 -13.19 8.63 4.02
N VAL A 78 -14.21 9.38 4.39
CA VAL A 78 -15.39 8.87 5.08
C VAL A 78 -16.66 9.27 4.34
N LEU A 79 -17.72 8.51 4.55
CA LEU A 79 -19.05 8.85 4.04
C LEU A 79 -19.81 9.67 5.09
N ARG A 80 -20.56 10.66 4.61
CA ARG A 80 -21.43 11.51 5.42
C ARG A 80 -22.86 11.47 4.87
N ASN A 81 -23.83 11.39 5.77
CA ASN A 81 -25.21 11.59 5.41
C ASN A 81 -25.46 13.08 5.17
N ALA A 82 -25.87 13.46 3.95
CA ALA A 82 -26.04 14.85 3.54
C ALA A 82 -27.22 15.56 4.26
N ASP A 83 -28.24 14.80 4.68
CA ASP A 83 -29.43 15.38 5.35
C ASP A 83 -29.16 15.66 6.83
N THR A 84 -28.43 14.76 7.48
CA THR A 84 -28.16 14.84 8.94
C THR A 84 -26.79 15.35 9.29
N MET A 85 -25.90 15.49 8.30
CA MET A 85 -24.49 15.88 8.43
C MET A 85 -23.64 14.92 9.30
N LYS A 86 -24.16 13.74 9.63
CA LYS A 86 -23.45 12.75 10.45
C LYS A 86 -22.56 11.86 9.58
N LEU A 87 -21.36 11.58 10.08
CA LEU A 87 -20.49 10.59 9.44
C LEU A 87 -21.12 9.20 9.58
N ILE A 88 -21.04 8.42 8.51
CA ILE A 88 -21.60 7.06 8.41
C ILE A 88 -20.51 6.02 8.71
N GLY A 89 -19.31 6.21 8.17
CA GLY A 89 -18.19 5.30 8.28
C GLY A 89 -17.14 5.55 7.20
N PRO A 90 -16.08 4.73 7.10
CA PRO A 90 -15.10 4.83 6.04
C PRO A 90 -15.74 4.67 4.64
N ALA A 91 -15.25 5.41 3.66
CA ALA A 91 -15.58 5.19 2.26
C ALA A 91 -14.89 3.90 1.76
N PRO A 92 -15.48 3.18 0.79
CA PRO A 92 -14.76 2.09 0.12
C PRO A 92 -13.43 2.59 -0.47
N ILE A 93 -12.45 1.68 -0.65
CA ILE A 93 -11.21 2.00 -1.37
C ILE A 93 -11.55 2.40 -2.80
N TYR A 94 -11.01 3.51 -3.28
CA TYR A 94 -11.18 4.01 -4.63
C TYR A 94 -9.86 4.63 -5.13
N ASP A 95 -9.78 4.90 -6.43
CA ASP A 95 -8.64 5.55 -7.08
C ASP A 95 -7.26 4.87 -6.85
N SER A 96 -7.25 3.52 -6.85
CA SER A 96 -6.01 2.74 -6.76
C SER A 96 -5.33 2.52 -8.13
N GLY A 97 -5.61 3.37 -9.13
CA GLY A 97 -5.12 3.21 -10.50
C GLY A 97 -3.60 3.34 -10.64
N ASN A 98 -2.91 3.97 -9.70
CA ASN A 98 -1.45 4.13 -9.72
C ASN A 98 -0.74 3.02 -8.91
N SER A 99 -1.09 1.77 -9.20
CA SER A 99 -0.63 0.57 -8.51
C SER A 99 -0.05 -0.47 -9.46
N MET A 100 0.44 -1.59 -8.91
CA MET A 100 0.92 -2.76 -9.65
C MET A 100 2.03 -2.47 -10.67
N PHE A 101 2.83 -1.42 -10.47
CA PHE A 101 4.00 -1.08 -11.31
C PHE A 101 3.67 -0.88 -12.79
N TYR A 102 2.42 -0.66 -13.11
CA TYR A 102 1.92 -0.62 -14.48
C TYR A 102 2.55 0.52 -15.30
N ASN A 103 2.73 1.71 -14.70
CA ASN A 103 3.30 2.90 -15.35
C ASN A 103 4.83 2.92 -15.43
N GLU A 104 5.53 1.87 -14.95
CA GLU A 104 6.98 1.86 -14.92
C GLU A 104 7.58 1.27 -16.20
N ASP A 105 8.61 1.89 -16.74
CA ASP A 105 9.33 1.38 -17.92
C ASP A 105 10.31 0.24 -17.59
N ARG A 106 10.60 0.05 -16.29
CA ARG A 106 11.51 -0.99 -15.82
C ARG A 106 10.91 -2.38 -16.04
N LEU A 107 11.74 -3.34 -16.43
CA LEU A 107 11.40 -4.76 -16.62
C LEU A 107 12.19 -5.71 -15.71
N ILE A 108 13.12 -5.20 -14.93
CA ILE A 108 13.87 -5.97 -13.94
C ILE A 108 13.20 -5.79 -12.59
N PRO A 109 12.82 -6.88 -11.89
CA PRO A 109 12.19 -6.81 -10.59
C PRO A 109 12.99 -5.98 -9.58
N TYR A 110 12.31 -5.38 -8.64
CA TYR A 110 12.90 -4.64 -7.54
C TYR A 110 13.49 -5.58 -6.50
N SER A 111 14.51 -5.13 -5.78
CA SER A 111 14.84 -5.70 -4.48
C SER A 111 13.86 -5.20 -3.42
N ARG A 112 13.81 -5.87 -2.26
CA ARG A 112 12.98 -5.45 -1.12
C ARG A 112 13.35 -4.04 -0.63
N VAL A 113 14.66 -3.72 -0.61
CA VAL A 113 15.13 -2.37 -0.26
C VAL A 113 14.66 -1.34 -1.26
N GLU A 114 14.75 -1.61 -2.56
CA GLU A 114 14.25 -0.71 -3.60
C GLU A 114 12.74 -0.48 -3.44
N LEU A 115 11.93 -1.53 -3.20
CA LEU A 115 10.50 -1.41 -2.95
C LEU A 115 10.20 -0.47 -1.79
N LEU A 116 10.87 -0.67 -0.64
CA LEU A 116 10.63 0.16 0.55
C LEU A 116 11.22 1.58 0.45
N THR A 117 12.10 1.85 -0.50
CA THR A 117 12.62 3.20 -0.76
C THR A 117 11.78 3.99 -1.75
N ARG A 118 10.84 3.34 -2.46
CA ARG A 118 9.93 4.05 -3.35
C ARG A 118 9.11 5.07 -2.54
N PRO A 119 9.07 6.34 -2.97
CA PRO A 119 8.23 7.32 -2.31
C PRO A 119 6.76 6.99 -2.57
N ILE A 120 5.96 7.15 -1.54
CA ILE A 120 4.51 7.11 -1.63
C ILE A 120 3.92 8.45 -1.18
N THR A 121 2.75 8.78 -1.67
CA THR A 121 1.98 9.92 -1.20
C THR A 121 0.87 9.40 -0.29
N SER A 122 1.04 9.57 1.02
CA SER A 122 0.06 9.20 2.04
C SER A 122 0.37 9.99 3.32
N PHE A 123 -0.11 9.57 4.51
CA PHE A 123 0.28 10.18 5.79
C PHE A 123 1.81 10.15 6.04
N TYR A 124 2.47 9.13 5.55
CA TYR A 124 3.92 8.98 5.57
C TYR A 124 4.44 8.76 4.15
N LYS A 125 5.70 9.11 3.93
CA LYS A 125 6.31 9.09 2.60
C LYS A 125 6.92 7.74 2.20
N THR A 126 6.82 6.72 3.07
CA THR A 126 7.36 5.39 2.82
C THR A 126 6.43 4.31 3.36
N GLU A 127 6.37 3.18 2.66
CA GLU A 127 5.48 2.07 3.02
C GLU A 127 5.80 1.47 4.39
N ASP A 128 7.08 1.37 4.78
CA ASP A 128 7.48 0.83 6.07
C ASP A 128 6.95 1.67 7.25
N LYS A 129 6.87 2.99 7.09
CA LYS A 129 6.27 3.87 8.09
C LYS A 129 4.76 3.72 8.17
N MET A 130 4.09 3.49 7.03
CA MET A 130 2.66 3.19 7.01
C MET A 130 2.37 1.84 7.66
N LEU A 131 3.12 0.78 7.33
CA LEU A 131 3.01 -0.54 7.98
C LEU A 131 3.19 -0.47 9.50
N GLY A 132 4.04 0.46 9.98
CA GLY A 132 4.23 0.71 11.41
C GLY A 132 3.00 1.26 12.15
N LYS A 133 1.94 1.64 11.43
CA LYS A 133 0.67 2.13 12.01
C LYS A 133 -0.43 1.07 12.04
N ILE A 134 -0.20 -0.09 11.46
CA ILE A 134 -1.15 -1.21 11.46
C ILE A 134 -1.21 -1.85 12.85
N HIS A 135 -2.42 -1.94 13.40
CA HIS A 135 -2.72 -2.59 14.66
C HIS A 135 -3.09 -4.07 14.45
N ASP A 136 -3.99 -4.35 13.51
CA ASP A 136 -4.37 -5.71 13.14
C ASP A 136 -3.70 -6.12 11.81
N ARG A 137 -2.69 -6.95 11.90
CA ARG A 137 -1.95 -7.43 10.72
C ARG A 137 -2.72 -8.47 9.91
N SER A 138 -3.82 -9.01 10.44
CA SER A 138 -4.60 -10.08 9.81
C SER A 138 -5.80 -9.57 9.00
N VAL A 139 -5.95 -8.26 8.85
CA VAL A 139 -7.12 -7.63 8.19
C VAL A 139 -7.25 -7.99 6.71
N VAL A 140 -6.14 -8.26 6.01
CA VAL A 140 -6.11 -8.77 4.64
C VAL A 140 -5.85 -10.27 4.70
N LYS A 141 -6.75 -11.05 4.13
CA LYS A 141 -6.64 -12.51 4.08
C LYS A 141 -5.88 -12.94 2.85
N GLU A 142 -4.71 -13.55 3.05
CA GLU A 142 -3.82 -13.97 1.95
C GLU A 142 -4.52 -14.95 0.99
N GLU A 143 -5.36 -15.84 1.51
CA GLU A 143 -6.11 -16.81 0.70
C GLU A 143 -7.16 -16.21 -0.23
N LEU A 144 -7.49 -14.93 -0.06
CA LEU A 144 -8.42 -14.20 -0.94
C LEU A 144 -7.68 -13.38 -2.03
N LEU A 145 -6.36 -13.31 -1.95
CA LEU A 145 -5.55 -12.58 -2.92
C LEU A 145 -5.23 -13.48 -4.13
N PRO A 146 -5.18 -12.92 -5.35
CA PRO A 146 -4.76 -13.69 -6.51
C PRO A 146 -3.30 -14.13 -6.36
N SER A 147 -2.98 -15.31 -6.88
CA SER A 147 -1.60 -15.76 -6.98
C SER A 147 -0.81 -14.91 -7.99
N PRO A 148 0.54 -14.87 -7.90
CA PRO A 148 1.37 -14.19 -8.89
C PRO A 148 1.12 -14.67 -10.33
N GLU A 149 0.85 -15.95 -10.52
CA GLU A 149 0.54 -16.50 -11.85
C GLU A 149 -0.80 -16.00 -12.38
N GLU A 150 -1.82 -15.90 -11.54
CA GLU A 150 -3.11 -15.32 -11.92
C GLU A 150 -2.96 -13.84 -12.31
N ILE A 151 -2.13 -13.07 -11.60
CA ILE A 151 -1.79 -11.70 -11.95
C ILE A 151 -1.13 -11.63 -13.34
N LYS A 152 -0.12 -12.48 -13.60
CA LYS A 152 0.54 -12.56 -14.90
C LYS A 152 -0.45 -12.85 -16.02
N ILE A 153 -1.31 -13.85 -15.84
CA ILE A 153 -2.35 -14.23 -16.80
C ILE A 153 -3.32 -13.07 -17.03
N LEU A 154 -3.76 -12.39 -15.98
CA LEU A 154 -4.69 -11.25 -16.07
C LEU A 154 -4.10 -10.14 -16.94
N TYR A 155 -2.87 -9.71 -16.66
CA TYR A 155 -2.21 -8.63 -17.39
C TYR A 155 -1.92 -9.02 -18.85
N THR A 156 -1.51 -10.27 -19.10
CA THR A 156 -1.28 -10.76 -20.47
C THR A 156 -2.60 -10.79 -21.28
N LYS A 157 -3.72 -11.24 -20.67
CA LYS A 157 -5.04 -11.19 -21.29
C LYS A 157 -5.54 -9.77 -21.54
N ALA A 158 -5.12 -8.82 -20.72
CA ALA A 158 -5.41 -7.39 -20.91
C ALA A 158 -4.56 -6.73 -22.02
N GLY A 159 -3.67 -7.48 -22.67
CA GLY A 159 -2.83 -6.99 -23.77
C GLY A 159 -1.50 -6.36 -23.33
N ILE A 160 -1.12 -6.53 -22.07
CA ILE A 160 0.20 -6.10 -21.57
C ILE A 160 1.27 -7.08 -22.10
N PRO A 161 2.41 -6.59 -22.62
CA PRO A 161 3.49 -7.45 -23.09
C PRO A 161 3.96 -8.43 -22.02
N GLU A 162 4.27 -9.68 -22.43
CA GLU A 162 4.59 -10.77 -21.50
C GLU A 162 5.72 -10.42 -20.52
N GLN A 163 6.80 -9.76 -20.99
CA GLN A 163 7.90 -9.32 -20.13
C GLN A 163 7.44 -8.32 -19.06
N LYS A 164 6.50 -7.44 -19.39
CA LYS A 164 5.93 -6.49 -18.42
C LYS A 164 5.00 -7.19 -17.43
N ALA A 165 4.18 -8.13 -17.90
CA ALA A 165 3.32 -8.94 -17.05
C ALA A 165 4.14 -9.79 -16.06
N GLU A 166 5.27 -10.36 -16.49
CA GLU A 166 6.24 -11.05 -15.64
C GLU A 166 6.81 -10.13 -14.57
N PHE A 167 7.33 -8.96 -14.98
CA PHE A 167 7.86 -7.95 -14.05
C PHE A 167 6.82 -7.57 -12.97
N ILE A 168 5.57 -7.35 -13.35
CA ILE A 168 4.48 -7.03 -12.41
C ILE A 168 4.25 -8.21 -11.46
N SER A 169 4.17 -9.43 -11.98
CA SER A 169 3.92 -10.65 -11.21
C SER A 169 5.04 -10.92 -10.18
N GLU A 170 6.30 -10.76 -10.58
CA GLU A 170 7.45 -10.98 -9.69
C GLU A 170 7.53 -9.95 -8.56
N ASN A 171 7.24 -8.66 -8.85
CA ASN A 171 7.17 -7.64 -7.80
C ASN A 171 5.98 -7.85 -6.87
N TYR A 172 4.83 -8.25 -7.40
CA TYR A 172 3.65 -8.61 -6.61
C TYR A 172 3.94 -9.81 -5.69
N LYS A 173 4.60 -10.84 -6.21
CA LYS A 173 5.06 -11.98 -5.41
C LYS A 173 5.93 -11.52 -4.23
N LEU A 174 6.88 -10.64 -4.50
CA LEU A 174 7.76 -10.11 -3.45
C LEU A 174 6.98 -9.34 -2.38
N LYS A 175 5.94 -8.61 -2.77
CA LYS A 175 5.03 -7.92 -1.83
C LYS A 175 4.20 -8.91 -1.00
N LEU A 176 3.70 -9.99 -1.61
CA LEU A 176 3.01 -11.05 -0.88
C LEU A 176 3.93 -11.72 0.14
N ASP A 177 5.16 -12.07 -0.25
CA ASP A 177 6.14 -12.66 0.66
C ASP A 177 6.43 -11.73 1.86
N MET A 178 6.56 -10.42 1.62
CA MET A 178 6.76 -9.43 2.68
C MET A 178 5.51 -9.29 3.57
N MET A 179 4.30 -9.28 2.99
CA MET A 179 3.05 -9.25 3.75
C MET A 179 2.92 -10.49 4.63
N HIS A 180 3.17 -11.68 4.08
CA HIS A 180 3.17 -12.94 4.83
C HIS A 180 4.12 -12.87 6.04
N GLU A 181 5.35 -12.42 5.83
CA GLU A 181 6.31 -12.23 6.91
C GLU A 181 5.80 -11.24 7.97
N PHE A 182 5.21 -10.13 7.54
CA PHE A 182 4.63 -9.12 8.43
C PHE A 182 3.48 -9.68 9.26
N GLN A 183 2.59 -10.43 8.66
CA GLN A 183 1.46 -11.10 9.35
C GLN A 183 1.94 -12.14 10.38
N HIS A 184 3.08 -12.77 10.11
CA HIS A 184 3.73 -13.72 11.04
C HIS A 184 4.65 -13.04 12.07
N GLY A 185 4.50 -11.75 12.28
CA GLY A 185 5.15 -11.00 13.36
C GLY A 185 6.53 -10.42 13.03
N LYS A 186 7.04 -10.62 11.80
CA LYS A 186 8.29 -9.95 11.41
C LYS A 186 8.07 -8.45 11.22
N SER A 187 9.10 -7.67 11.53
CA SER A 187 9.12 -6.25 11.21
C SER A 187 9.61 -6.05 9.78
N ILE A 188 8.79 -5.40 8.97
CA ILE A 188 9.18 -4.95 7.63
C ILE A 188 9.61 -3.50 7.76
N SER A 189 10.90 -3.24 7.65
CA SER A 189 11.44 -1.89 7.71
C SER A 189 12.65 -1.73 6.79
N LEU A 190 12.82 -0.54 6.25
CA LEU A 190 13.95 -0.22 5.38
C LEU A 190 15.30 -0.48 6.06
N TYR A 191 15.39 -0.22 7.37
CA TYR A 191 16.61 -0.48 8.15
C TYR A 191 16.94 -1.98 8.16
N HIS A 192 15.96 -2.82 8.46
CA HIS A 192 16.14 -4.27 8.55
C HIS A 192 16.53 -4.87 7.17
N GLU A 193 15.85 -4.48 6.10
CA GLU A 193 16.14 -4.98 4.75
C GLU A 193 17.55 -4.58 4.28
N LYS A 194 17.98 -3.33 4.55
CA LYS A 194 19.36 -2.91 4.25
C LYS A 194 20.40 -3.70 5.04
N GLU A 195 20.12 -4.04 6.27
CA GLU A 195 21.03 -4.85 7.08
C GLU A 195 21.14 -6.29 6.54
N MET A 196 20.01 -6.87 6.11
CA MET A 196 19.99 -8.21 5.48
C MET A 196 20.75 -8.21 4.16
N GLU A 197 20.55 -7.22 3.28
CA GLU A 197 21.31 -7.10 2.03
C GLU A 197 22.83 -7.00 2.29
N ARG A 198 23.27 -6.21 3.28
CA ARG A 198 24.67 -6.12 3.65
C ARG A 198 25.22 -7.47 4.09
N LYS A 199 24.51 -8.22 4.95
CA LYS A 199 24.92 -9.56 5.39
C LYS A 199 25.07 -10.51 4.20
N MET A 200 24.15 -10.50 3.25
CA MET A 200 24.23 -11.34 2.05
C MET A 200 25.43 -10.99 1.15
N GLN A 201 25.77 -9.72 1.03
CA GLN A 201 26.94 -9.28 0.25
C GLN A 201 28.26 -9.75 0.87
N TYR A 202 28.38 -9.75 2.20
CA TYR A 202 29.57 -10.25 2.92
C TYR A 202 29.73 -11.77 2.85
N HIS A 203 28.65 -12.52 2.64
CA HIS A 203 28.68 -13.98 2.55
C HIS A 203 28.75 -14.54 1.12
N LYS A 204 28.82 -13.68 0.09
CA LYS A 204 29.11 -14.15 -1.27
C LYS A 204 30.51 -14.71 -1.29
N PRO A 205 30.74 -16.00 -1.64
CA PRO A 205 32.06 -16.57 -1.77
C PRO A 205 32.82 -15.75 -2.80
N ILE A 206 34.04 -15.32 -2.46
CA ILE A 206 34.96 -14.68 -3.39
C ILE A 206 35.21 -15.68 -4.50
N THR A 207 34.53 -15.54 -5.63
CA THR A 207 34.75 -16.36 -6.79
C THR A 207 36.16 -16.03 -7.26
N LYS A 208 37.10 -16.99 -7.11
CA LYS A 208 38.46 -16.91 -7.60
C LYS A 208 38.44 -16.79 -9.13
N GLN A 209 38.20 -15.62 -9.66
CA GLN A 209 38.42 -15.25 -11.04
C GLN A 209 39.31 -14.00 -11.12
N LYS A 210 40.54 -14.16 -10.60
CA LYS A 210 41.60 -13.17 -10.90
C LYS A 210 42.99 -13.81 -10.60
N PHE A 211 43.29 -14.93 -11.22
CA PHE A 211 44.67 -15.45 -11.29
C PHE A 211 44.83 -16.26 -12.58
N LEU A 212 44.71 -15.63 -13.73
CA LEU A 212 45.17 -16.17 -15.02
C LEU A 212 45.29 -15.01 -16.05
N LYS A 213 46.10 -14.01 -15.71
CA LYS A 213 46.64 -13.05 -16.66
C LYS A 213 47.99 -12.57 -16.10
N ASP A 214 48.96 -13.42 -16.04
CA ASP A 214 50.40 -13.14 -15.99
C ASP A 214 51.10 -14.49 -15.91
N LEU A 215 51.15 -15.20 -17.03
CA LEU A 215 52.13 -16.22 -17.44
C LEU A 215 52.24 -16.17 -18.96
#